data_02ba3d8e806660e8513833dd6e73bc7b
#
_entry.id   02ba3d8e806660e8513833dd6e73bc7b
#
_cell.length_a   1.000
_cell.length_b   1.000
_cell.length_c   1.000
_cell.angle_alpha   90.00
_cell.angle_beta   90.00
_cell.angle_gamma   90.00
#
_symmetry.space_group_name_H-M   'P 1'
#
loop_
_entity.id
_entity.type
_entity.pdbx_description
1 polymer ?
#
loop_
_entity_poly.entity_id
_entity_poly.type
_entity_poly.pdbx_seq_one_letter_code
_entity_poly.pdbx_strand_id
1 'polypeptide(L)'
;MKVLLATLGESPAVVTEAIDRLRADGVDIDYVVLLTTKDTYAQDGVSLLSEHLPVYYHGKTALYDVRMLDRFYDVDSDEAAVEFMEQACSALRDYRKKGWE
;
A
#
# COMPACT_ATOMS: atom_id res chain seq x y z
N MET A 1 -0.06 -15.84 -5.81
CA MET A 1 0.67 -14.55 -5.75
C MET A 1 0.24 -13.78 -4.53
N LYS A 2 1.20 -13.31 -3.75
CA LYS A 2 0.91 -12.64 -2.48
C LYS A 2 1.02 -11.13 -2.63
N VAL A 3 0.00 -10.44 -2.16
CA VAL A 3 -0.11 -8.99 -2.24
C VAL A 3 -0.27 -8.42 -0.84
N LEU A 4 0.51 -7.40 -0.52
CA LEU A 4 0.35 -6.63 0.70
C LEU A 4 -0.48 -5.39 0.39
N LEU A 5 -1.62 -5.26 1.04
CA LEU A 5 -2.42 -4.04 1.01
C LEU A 5 -2.03 -3.21 2.22
N ALA A 6 -1.42 -2.07 1.98
CA ALA A 6 -0.89 -1.23 3.05
C ALA A 6 -1.41 0.20 2.95
N THR A 7 -1.59 0.82 4.10
CA THR A 7 -1.91 2.25 4.17
C THR A 7 -0.61 3.04 4.20
N LEU A 8 -0.57 4.17 3.52
CA LEU A 8 0.59 5.04 3.50
C LEU A 8 0.22 6.42 4.01
N GLY A 9 0.82 6.81 5.13
CA GLY A 9 0.79 8.16 5.67
C GLY A 9 2.09 8.88 5.37
N GLU A 10 2.69 9.50 6.38
CA GLU A 10 3.91 10.30 6.21
C GLU A 10 5.18 9.46 6.11
N SER A 11 5.19 8.24 6.63
CA SER A 11 6.41 7.42 6.70
C SER A 11 6.35 6.21 5.79
N PRO A 12 7.07 6.22 4.67
CA PRO A 12 7.15 5.03 3.79
C PRO A 12 7.90 3.86 4.42
N ALA A 13 8.71 4.10 5.43
CA ALA A 13 9.46 3.04 6.12
C ALA A 13 8.55 2.00 6.78
N VAL A 14 7.33 2.38 7.17
CA VAL A 14 6.36 1.45 7.75
C VAL A 14 6.03 0.32 6.77
N VAL A 15 5.96 0.61 5.49
CA VAL A 15 5.66 -0.39 4.45
C VAL A 15 6.81 -1.38 4.33
N THR A 16 8.05 -0.91 4.26
CA THR A 16 9.22 -1.79 4.17
C THR A 16 9.40 -2.62 5.44
N GLU A 17 9.14 -2.05 6.61
CA GLU A 17 9.17 -2.79 7.87
C GLU A 17 8.13 -3.93 7.87
N ALA A 18 6.94 -3.68 7.36
CA ALA A 18 5.90 -4.71 7.26
C ALA A 18 6.31 -5.83 6.33
N ILE A 19 6.89 -5.51 5.18
CA ILE A 19 7.39 -6.50 4.22
C ILE A 19 8.50 -7.35 4.85
N ASP A 20 9.46 -6.71 5.49
CA ASP A 20 10.58 -7.40 6.13
C ASP A 20 10.11 -8.31 7.26
N ARG A 21 9.14 -7.88 8.05
CA ARG A 21 8.56 -8.68 9.13
C ARG A 21 7.85 -9.91 8.57
N LEU A 22 7.08 -9.75 7.51
CA LEU A 22 6.41 -10.89 6.87
C LEU A 22 7.41 -11.87 6.27
N ARG A 23 8.49 -11.38 5.67
CA ARG A 23 9.54 -12.26 5.15
C ARG A 23 10.23 -13.05 6.26
N ALA A 24 10.46 -12.42 7.40
CA ALA A 24 11.04 -13.11 8.56
C ALA A 24 10.13 -14.25 9.05
N ASP A 25 8.81 -14.10 8.86
CA ASP A 25 7.81 -15.12 9.20
C ASP A 25 7.56 -16.12 8.05
N GLY A 26 8.35 -16.07 6.99
CA GLY A 26 8.25 -16.99 5.86
C GLY A 26 7.25 -16.58 4.78
N VAL A 27 6.77 -15.34 4.81
CA VAL A 27 5.81 -14.84 3.84
C VAL A 27 6.51 -13.86 2.89
N ASP A 28 6.66 -14.26 1.63
CA ASP A 28 7.25 -13.42 0.58
C ASP A 28 6.15 -12.65 -0.15
N ILE A 29 6.28 -11.33 -0.19
CA ILE A 29 5.33 -10.45 -0.85
C ILE A 29 5.80 -10.17 -2.28
N ASP A 30 4.94 -10.43 -3.27
CA ASP A 30 5.24 -10.17 -4.67
C ASP A 30 4.91 -8.73 -5.06
N TYR A 31 3.75 -8.23 -4.62
CA TYR A 31 3.30 -6.89 -4.95
C TYR A 31 2.75 -6.16 -3.74
N VAL A 32 2.88 -4.84 -3.78
CA VAL A 32 2.32 -3.95 -2.77
C VAL A 32 1.26 -3.07 -3.42
N VAL A 33 0.11 -2.97 -2.79
CA VAL A 33 -0.95 -2.02 -3.15
C VAL A 33 -1.05 -1.01 -2.02
N LEU A 34 -0.95 0.26 -2.35
CA LEU A 34 -1.00 1.33 -1.37
C LEU A 34 -2.36 2.02 -1.35
N LEU A 35 -2.87 2.25 -0.15
CA LEU A 35 -4.01 3.14 0.10
C LEU A 35 -3.47 4.41 0.74
N THR A 36 -3.71 5.54 0.11
CA THR A 36 -3.13 6.81 0.53
C THR A 36 -4.09 7.98 0.33
N THR A 37 -3.65 9.17 0.66
CA THR A 37 -4.40 10.42 0.53
C THR A 37 -3.68 11.39 -0.41
N LYS A 38 -4.24 12.58 -0.59
CA LYS A 38 -3.61 13.64 -1.40
C LYS A 38 -2.45 14.35 -0.70
N ASP A 39 -2.17 14.02 0.57
CA ASP A 39 -1.10 14.65 1.31
C ASP A 39 0.22 14.58 0.53
N THR A 40 0.93 15.70 0.46
CA THR A 40 2.19 15.81 -0.27
C THR A 40 3.24 14.83 0.24
N TYR A 41 3.35 14.66 1.56
CA TYR A 41 4.29 13.71 2.14
C TYR A 41 3.94 12.27 1.78
N ALA A 42 2.66 11.95 1.72
CA ALA A 42 2.23 10.62 1.29
C ALA A 42 2.57 10.37 -0.18
N GLN A 43 2.40 11.37 -1.04
CA GLN A 43 2.74 11.25 -2.46
C GLN A 43 4.25 11.12 -2.67
N ASP A 44 5.06 11.83 -1.90
CA ASP A 44 6.51 11.67 -1.92
C ASP A 44 6.90 10.25 -1.50
N GLY A 45 6.22 9.70 -0.49
CA GLY A 45 6.41 8.32 -0.05
C GLY A 45 6.06 7.30 -1.13
N VAL A 46 4.99 7.52 -1.89
CA VAL A 46 4.64 6.68 -3.04
C VAL A 46 5.76 6.66 -4.06
N SER A 47 6.31 7.82 -4.41
CA SER A 47 7.42 7.92 -5.37
C SER A 47 8.65 7.18 -4.87
N LEU A 48 9.00 7.35 -3.61
CA LEU A 48 10.13 6.65 -3.00
C LEU A 48 9.95 5.13 -3.06
N LEU A 49 8.78 4.63 -2.66
CA LEU A 49 8.51 3.19 -2.68
C LEU A 49 8.51 2.63 -4.09
N SER A 50 7.96 3.36 -5.06
CA SER A 50 7.97 2.94 -6.46
C SER A 50 9.39 2.70 -6.98
N GLU A 51 10.34 3.54 -6.59
CA GLU A 51 11.73 3.41 -6.98
C GLU A 51 12.50 2.36 -6.16
N HIS A 52 12.27 2.33 -4.85
CA HIS A 52 13.09 1.54 -3.93
C HIS A 52 12.69 0.07 -3.83
N LEU A 53 11.39 -0.26 -3.94
CA LEU A 53 10.95 -1.64 -3.75
C LEU A 53 11.63 -2.63 -4.69
N PRO A 54 11.68 -2.38 -6.02
CA PRO A 54 12.34 -3.32 -6.92
C PRO A 54 13.84 -3.44 -6.66
N VAL A 55 14.50 -2.35 -6.29
CA VAL A 55 15.94 -2.34 -6.02
C VAL A 55 16.26 -3.04 -4.70
N TYR A 56 15.57 -2.68 -3.64
CA TYR A 56 15.83 -3.21 -2.30
C TYR A 56 15.55 -4.72 -2.22
N TYR A 57 14.51 -5.19 -2.89
CA TYR A 57 14.13 -6.60 -2.87
C TYR A 57 14.56 -7.37 -4.13
N HIS A 58 15.51 -6.83 -4.88
CA HIS A 58 16.11 -7.49 -6.05
C HIS A 58 15.08 -7.93 -7.10
N GLY A 59 14.07 -7.10 -7.34
CA GLY A 59 13.01 -7.38 -8.31
C GLY A 59 11.93 -8.35 -7.84
N LYS A 60 12.01 -8.85 -6.60
CA LYS A 60 11.03 -9.81 -6.07
C LYS A 60 9.77 -9.16 -5.55
N THR A 61 9.83 -7.89 -5.16
CA THR A 61 8.70 -7.12 -4.65
C THR A 61 8.62 -5.80 -5.39
N ALA A 62 7.43 -5.45 -5.85
CA ALA A 62 7.21 -4.20 -6.59
C ALA A 62 5.88 -3.57 -6.21
N LEU A 63 5.78 -2.26 -6.42
CA LEU A 63 4.53 -1.54 -6.29
C LEU A 63 3.64 -1.88 -7.48
N TYR A 64 2.42 -2.36 -7.20
CA TYR A 64 1.47 -2.73 -8.25
C TYR A 64 0.44 -1.64 -8.52
N ASP A 65 -0.13 -1.06 -7.46
CA ASP A 65 -1.21 -0.09 -7.60
C ASP A 65 -1.23 0.86 -6.41
N VAL A 66 -1.75 2.05 -6.66
CA VAL A 66 -1.97 3.07 -5.63
C VAL A 66 -3.42 3.50 -5.71
N ARG A 67 -4.14 3.36 -4.62
CA ARG A 67 -5.52 3.83 -4.51
C ARG A 67 -5.54 5.02 -3.57
N MET A 68 -6.03 6.15 -4.07
CA MET A 68 -5.95 7.42 -3.38
C MET A 68 -7.34 7.95 -3.03
N LEU A 69 -7.46 8.51 -1.83
CA LEU A 69 -8.63 9.29 -1.45
C LEU A 69 -8.52 10.68 -2.07
N ASP A 70 -9.18 10.89 -3.21
CA ASP A 70 -9.05 12.13 -3.97
C ASP A 70 -9.65 13.35 -3.28
N ARG A 71 -10.56 13.14 -2.35
CA ARG A 71 -11.30 14.22 -1.68
C ARG A 71 -10.65 14.69 -0.40
N PHE A 72 -9.70 13.94 0.14
CA PHE A 72 -9.15 14.20 1.48
C PHE A 72 -7.63 14.18 1.46
N TYR A 73 -7.03 15.06 2.25
CA TYR A 73 -5.58 15.09 2.47
C TYR A 73 -5.16 14.17 3.61
N ASP A 74 -6.09 13.82 4.50
CA ASP A 74 -5.82 12.92 5.62
C ASP A 74 -7.13 12.25 6.04
N VAL A 75 -7.03 11.16 6.80
CA VAL A 75 -8.19 10.46 7.37
C VAL A 75 -8.47 11.06 8.74
N ASP A 76 -8.99 12.28 8.75
CA ASP A 76 -9.22 13.08 9.95
C ASP A 76 -10.70 13.35 10.24
N SER A 77 -11.61 12.76 9.47
CA SER A 77 -13.06 12.94 9.63
C SER A 77 -13.77 11.60 9.46
N ASP A 78 -15.02 11.54 9.91
CA ASP A 78 -15.87 10.35 9.74
C ASP A 78 -16.11 10.04 8.26
N GLU A 79 -16.31 11.07 7.43
CA GLU A 79 -16.47 10.89 5.98
C GLU A 79 -15.23 10.29 5.34
N ALA A 80 -14.05 10.81 5.68
CA ALA A 80 -12.79 10.29 5.16
C ALA A 80 -12.55 8.85 5.62
N ALA A 81 -12.87 8.54 6.87
CA ALA A 81 -12.72 7.19 7.39
C ALA A 81 -13.63 6.20 6.66
N VAL A 82 -14.90 6.57 6.40
CA VAL A 82 -15.83 5.72 5.67
C VAL A 82 -15.34 5.49 4.24
N GLU A 83 -14.93 6.53 3.54
CA GLU A 83 -14.42 6.41 2.17
C GLU A 83 -13.15 5.56 2.13
N PHE A 84 -12.25 5.73 3.10
CA PHE A 84 -11.05 4.92 3.21
C PHE A 84 -11.38 3.43 3.37
N MET A 85 -12.34 3.09 4.23
CA MET A 85 -12.78 1.71 4.41
C MET A 85 -13.43 1.13 3.16
N GLU A 86 -14.22 1.93 2.44
CA GLU A 86 -14.83 1.51 1.18
C GLU A 86 -13.75 1.19 0.14
N GLN A 87 -12.73 2.02 0.02
CA GLN A 87 -11.61 1.77 -0.89
C GLN A 87 -10.83 0.51 -0.49
N ALA A 88 -10.60 0.30 0.80
CA ALA A 88 -9.93 -0.91 1.28
C ALA A 88 -10.72 -2.17 0.93
N CYS A 89 -12.03 -2.17 1.18
CA CYS A 89 -12.90 -3.30 0.86
C CYS A 89 -12.97 -3.56 -0.65
N SER A 90 -13.04 -2.52 -1.45
CA SER A 90 -13.05 -2.62 -2.91
C SER A 90 -11.75 -3.24 -3.40
N ALA A 91 -10.60 -2.79 -2.88
CA ALA A 91 -9.31 -3.34 -3.24
C ALA A 91 -9.21 -4.82 -2.89
N LEU A 92 -9.61 -5.20 -1.69
CA LEU A 92 -9.60 -6.60 -1.25
C LEU A 92 -10.44 -7.48 -2.16
N ARG A 93 -11.63 -7.04 -2.54
CA ARG A 93 -12.50 -7.79 -3.47
C ARG A 93 -11.84 -7.97 -4.84
N ASP A 94 -11.27 -6.89 -5.38
CA ASP A 94 -10.67 -6.90 -6.71
C ASP A 94 -9.51 -7.87 -6.78
N TYR A 95 -8.64 -7.88 -5.77
CA TYR A 95 -7.46 -8.74 -5.77
C TYR A 95 -7.80 -10.19 -5.43
N ARG A 96 -8.80 -10.44 -4.60
CA ARG A 96 -9.30 -11.81 -4.37
C ARG A 96 -9.90 -12.43 -5.63
N LYS A 97 -10.60 -11.65 -6.44
CA LYS A 97 -11.12 -12.12 -7.73
C LYS A 97 -10.02 -12.54 -8.70
N LYS A 98 -8.85 -11.92 -8.57
CA LYS A 98 -7.67 -12.28 -9.37
C LYS A 98 -6.92 -13.50 -8.82
N GLY A 99 -7.36 -14.06 -7.71
CA GLY A 99 -6.70 -15.16 -7.04
C GLY A 99 -5.46 -14.76 -6.25
N TRP A 100 -5.31 -13.50 -5.95
CA TRP A 100 -4.18 -12.98 -5.15
C TRP A 100 -4.48 -13.05 -3.66
N GLU A 101 -3.47 -13.22 -2.87
CA GLU A 101 -3.55 -13.35 -1.42
C GLU A 101 -2.98 -12.14 -0.65
#